data_41468aab978b70cc9f33aad528bc67ba
#
_entry.id   41468aab978b70cc9f33aad528bc67ba
#
_cell.length_a   1.000
_cell.length_b   1.000
_cell.length_c   1.000
_cell.angle_alpha   90.00
_cell.angle_beta   90.00
_cell.angle_gamma   90.00
#
_symmetry.space_group_name_H-M   'P 1'
#
loop_
_entity.id
_entity.type
_entity.pdbx_description
1 polymer ?
#
loop_
_entity_poly.entity_id
_entity_poly.type
_entity_poly.pdbx_seq_one_letter_code
_entity_poly.pdbx_strand_id
1 'polypeptide(L)'
;MCIRDRFAIIQSAIVTSIAVIGKGWGPGATEAGVFIGNRSMELFVDIAMTTIAAGMVGLALSALARSQEQIMPLLVVAIMSQLVFSGGMIPVTDRIVLDQLAWLTPARWGFATSASTIDLTRLVPSPLSPNDSHWHHTSGAWWFDMAMLVVICVGYTGFVRWKIRLAAAN
;
A
#
# COMPACT_ATOMS: atom_id res chain seq x y z
N MET A 1 -17.36 10.35 4.08
CA MET A 1 -15.88 10.36 4.09
C MET A 1 -15.31 10.35 5.50
N CYS A 2 -15.64 11.27 6.40
CA CYS A 2 -14.98 11.38 7.71
C CYS A 2 -14.99 10.14 8.64
N ILE A 3 -16.03 9.31 8.61
CA ILE A 3 -16.11 8.13 9.51
C ILE A 3 -15.11 7.06 9.09
N ARG A 4 -15.03 6.75 7.80
CA ARG A 4 -14.13 5.74 7.25
C ARG A 4 -12.65 6.15 7.43
N ASP A 5 -12.34 7.43 7.24
CA ASP A 5 -10.97 7.93 7.39
C ASP A 5 -10.53 7.86 8.86
N ARG A 6 -11.44 8.10 9.81
CA ARG A 6 -11.17 7.90 11.24
C ARG A 6 -10.87 6.45 11.58
N PHE A 7 -11.64 5.50 11.04
CA PHE A 7 -11.35 4.07 11.21
C PHE A 7 -10.00 3.67 10.61
N ALA A 8 -9.66 4.19 9.44
CA ALA A 8 -8.36 3.93 8.80
C ALA A 8 -7.20 4.42 9.68
N ILE A 9 -7.31 5.61 10.27
CA ILE A 9 -6.29 6.17 11.17
C ILE A 9 -6.16 5.33 12.44
N ILE A 10 -7.28 4.96 13.08
CA ILE A 10 -7.27 4.12 14.29
C ILE A 10 -6.66 2.75 13.99
N GLN A 11 -7.06 2.12 12.89
CA GLN A 11 -6.53 0.83 12.47
C GLN A 11 -5.01 0.92 12.19
N SER A 12 -4.56 1.96 11.52
CA SER A 12 -3.14 2.19 11.24
C SER A 12 -2.34 2.41 12.52
N ALA A 13 -2.90 3.14 13.50
CA ALA A 13 -2.27 3.32 14.80
C ALA A 13 -2.11 2.00 15.56
N ILE A 14 -3.15 1.14 15.54
CA ILE A 14 -3.10 -0.18 16.18
C ILE A 14 -2.04 -1.06 15.51
N VAL A 15 -2.06 -1.15 14.18
CA VAL A 15 -1.11 -1.99 13.42
C VAL A 15 0.33 -1.53 13.64
N THR A 16 0.57 -0.20 13.58
CA THR A 16 1.91 0.36 13.83
C THR A 16 2.35 0.08 15.26
N SER A 17 1.47 0.26 16.25
CA SER A 17 1.79 -0.03 17.65
C SER A 17 2.17 -1.51 17.85
N ILE A 18 1.43 -2.44 17.26
CA ILE A 18 1.72 -3.87 17.31
C ILE A 18 3.08 -4.16 16.63
N ALA A 19 3.34 -3.57 15.48
CA ALA A 19 4.59 -3.77 14.75
C ALA A 19 5.81 -3.24 15.54
N VAL A 20 5.67 -2.09 16.18
CA VAL A 20 6.74 -1.47 16.99
C VAL A 20 6.97 -2.25 18.29
N ILE A 21 5.93 -2.65 19.00
CA ILE A 21 6.03 -3.38 20.26
C ILE A 21 6.46 -4.83 20.01
N GLY A 22 5.90 -5.49 18.98
CA GLY A 22 6.12 -6.93 18.74
C GLY A 22 7.50 -7.28 18.23
N LYS A 23 8.19 -6.36 17.55
CA LYS A 23 9.53 -6.66 16.98
C LYS A 23 10.69 -6.31 17.89
N GLY A 24 10.48 -5.62 19.02
CA GLY A 24 11.58 -5.15 19.85
C GLY A 24 12.80 -4.88 18.95
N TRP A 25 13.19 -3.70 18.76
CA TRP A 25 14.23 -3.25 17.82
C TRP A 25 15.43 -4.23 17.75
N GLY A 26 15.42 -5.14 16.77
CA GLY A 26 16.49 -6.14 16.59
C GLY A 26 17.80 -5.46 16.19
N PRO A 27 18.95 -6.08 16.51
CA PRO A 27 20.26 -5.59 16.09
C PRO A 27 20.31 -5.51 14.56
N GLY A 28 20.57 -4.32 14.04
CA GLY A 28 20.68 -4.05 12.58
C GLY A 28 19.57 -3.15 12.01
N ALA A 29 18.50 -2.88 12.77
CA ALA A 29 17.52 -1.91 12.34
C ALA A 29 18.05 -0.48 12.51
N THR A 30 18.00 0.33 11.46
CA THR A 30 18.31 1.76 11.55
C THR A 30 17.31 2.44 12.47
N GLU A 31 17.78 3.20 13.45
CA GLU A 31 16.91 3.92 14.40
C GLU A 31 16.20 5.11 13.74
N ALA A 32 16.77 5.66 12.68
CA ALA A 32 16.25 6.80 11.96
C ALA A 32 15.35 6.38 10.82
N GLY A 33 14.23 7.07 10.65
CA GLY A 33 13.41 7.02 9.43
C GLY A 33 14.13 7.71 8.27
N VAL A 34 13.63 7.52 7.07
CA VAL A 34 14.21 8.06 5.83
C VAL A 34 14.03 9.58 5.74
N PHE A 35 12.90 10.10 6.22
CA PHE A 35 12.50 11.50 6.07
C PHE A 35 12.19 12.19 7.40
N ILE A 36 11.33 11.62 8.23
CA ILE A 36 10.84 12.26 9.48
C ILE A 36 11.85 12.08 10.64
N GLY A 37 12.87 11.25 10.45
CA GLY A 37 13.85 10.93 11.49
C GLY A 37 13.32 10.02 12.60
N ASN A 38 12.00 9.79 12.66
CA ASN A 38 11.35 8.86 13.57
C ASN A 38 10.66 7.75 12.77
N ARG A 39 11.27 6.57 12.74
CA ARG A 39 10.79 5.41 11.97
C ARG A 39 9.36 5.01 12.29
N SER A 40 8.96 5.10 13.56
CA SER A 40 7.61 4.71 13.98
C SER A 40 6.53 5.64 13.40
N MET A 41 6.82 6.95 13.37
CA MET A 41 5.90 7.94 12.78
C MET A 41 5.82 7.80 11.26
N GLU A 42 6.94 7.55 10.62
CA GLU A 42 7.02 7.32 9.18
C GLU A 42 6.24 6.08 8.79
N LEU A 43 6.46 4.95 9.49
CA LEU A 43 5.72 3.72 9.30
C LEU A 43 4.20 3.91 9.53
N PHE A 44 3.81 4.73 10.51
CA PHE A 44 2.41 5.07 10.74
C PHE A 44 1.81 5.79 9.52
N VAL A 45 2.52 6.77 8.96
CA VAL A 45 2.08 7.50 7.76
C VAL A 45 1.95 6.56 6.56
N ASP A 46 2.93 5.68 6.36
CA ASP A 46 2.92 4.68 5.27
C ASP A 46 1.71 3.76 5.35
N ILE A 47 1.46 3.20 6.54
CA ILE A 47 0.31 2.31 6.78
C ILE A 47 -1.01 3.07 6.63
N ALA A 48 -1.10 4.30 7.13
CA ALA A 48 -2.30 5.11 7.02
C ALA A 48 -2.64 5.43 5.56
N MET A 49 -1.66 5.86 4.78
CA MET A 49 -1.84 6.15 3.34
C MET A 49 -2.20 4.90 2.55
N THR A 50 -1.55 3.77 2.83
CA THR A 50 -1.87 2.49 2.20
C THR A 50 -3.29 2.03 2.53
N THR A 51 -3.72 2.19 3.78
CA THR A 51 -5.09 1.85 4.23
C THR A 51 -6.13 2.72 3.54
N ILE A 52 -5.87 4.02 3.39
CA ILE A 52 -6.74 4.95 2.66
C ILE A 52 -6.82 4.53 1.18
N ALA A 53 -5.68 4.26 0.55
CA ALA A 53 -5.63 3.82 -0.85
C ALA A 53 -6.38 2.50 -1.08
N ALA A 54 -6.21 1.51 -0.20
CA ALA A 54 -6.95 0.25 -0.23
C ALA A 54 -8.47 0.47 -0.06
N GLY A 55 -8.86 1.41 0.79
CA GLY A 55 -10.25 1.82 0.94
C GLY A 55 -10.85 2.44 -0.33
N MET A 56 -10.06 3.18 -1.12
CA MET A 56 -10.50 3.69 -2.43
C MET A 56 -10.69 2.59 -3.45
N VAL A 57 -9.84 1.56 -3.45
CA VAL A 57 -10.05 0.35 -4.26
C VAL A 57 -11.37 -0.32 -3.88
N GLY A 58 -11.65 -0.49 -2.58
CA GLY A 58 -12.91 -1.06 -2.11
C GLY A 58 -14.14 -0.28 -2.59
N LEU A 59 -14.08 1.06 -2.62
CA LEU A 59 -15.15 1.89 -3.20
C LEU A 59 -15.28 1.69 -4.71
N ALA A 60 -14.17 1.59 -5.43
CA ALA A 60 -14.19 1.35 -6.86
C ALA A 60 -14.82 -0.02 -7.19
N LEU A 61 -14.51 -1.05 -6.41
CA LEU A 61 -15.11 -2.37 -6.53
C LEU A 61 -16.61 -2.34 -6.22
N SER A 62 -17.02 -1.62 -5.18
CA SER A 62 -18.44 -1.42 -4.87
C SER A 62 -19.20 -0.69 -5.98
N ALA A 63 -18.56 0.26 -6.67
CA ALA A 63 -19.15 0.95 -7.81
C ALA A 63 -19.23 0.08 -9.08
N LEU A 64 -18.42 -0.98 -9.18
CA LEU A 64 -18.41 -1.95 -10.27
C LEU A 64 -19.44 -3.06 -10.06
N ALA A 65 -19.70 -3.48 -8.83
CA ALA A 65 -20.64 -4.54 -8.51
C ALA A 65 -22.06 -4.13 -8.89
N ARG A 66 -22.73 -5.00 -9.65
CA ARG A 66 -24.14 -4.82 -10.10
C ARG A 66 -25.14 -5.51 -9.17
N SER A 67 -24.69 -6.54 -8.45
CA SER A 67 -25.50 -7.29 -7.49
C SER A 67 -24.70 -7.61 -6.23
N GLN A 68 -25.38 -7.86 -5.12
CA GLN A 68 -24.71 -8.23 -3.86
C GLN A 68 -23.95 -9.55 -3.95
N GLU A 69 -24.41 -10.48 -4.78
CA GLU A 69 -23.76 -11.77 -4.98
C GLU A 69 -22.38 -11.66 -5.67
N GLN A 70 -22.17 -10.60 -6.46
CA GLN A 70 -20.90 -10.36 -7.15
C GLN A 70 -19.85 -9.74 -6.25
N ILE A 71 -20.24 -9.18 -5.11
CA ILE A 71 -19.31 -8.46 -4.20
C ILE A 71 -18.28 -9.43 -3.61
N MET A 72 -18.71 -10.61 -3.15
CA MET A 72 -17.81 -11.59 -2.52
C MET A 72 -16.73 -12.12 -3.47
N PRO A 73 -17.04 -12.64 -4.68
CA PRO A 73 -16.00 -13.05 -5.62
C PRO A 73 -15.05 -11.90 -6.00
N LEU A 74 -15.61 -10.72 -6.22
CA LEU A 74 -14.82 -9.54 -6.62
C LEU A 74 -13.84 -9.12 -5.51
N LEU A 75 -14.28 -9.18 -4.25
CA LEU A 75 -13.46 -8.88 -3.08
C LEU A 75 -12.31 -9.89 -2.94
N VAL A 76 -12.58 -11.19 -3.11
CA VAL A 76 -11.54 -12.22 -3.05
C VAL A 76 -10.49 -12.01 -4.14
N VAL A 77 -10.90 -11.77 -5.37
CA VAL A 77 -9.97 -11.48 -6.48
C VAL A 77 -9.14 -10.23 -6.18
N ALA A 78 -9.75 -9.17 -5.64
CA ALA A 78 -9.04 -7.95 -5.30
C ALA A 78 -8.02 -8.15 -4.17
N ILE A 79 -8.36 -8.89 -3.13
CA ILE A 79 -7.42 -9.19 -2.04
C ILE A 79 -6.26 -10.05 -2.55
N MET A 80 -6.56 -11.10 -3.29
CA MET A 80 -5.52 -11.99 -3.85
C MET A 80 -4.60 -11.24 -4.82
N SER A 81 -5.15 -10.39 -5.67
CA SER A 81 -4.33 -9.57 -6.57
C SER A 81 -3.42 -8.61 -5.81
N GLN A 82 -3.90 -7.96 -4.75
CA GLN A 82 -3.08 -7.09 -3.92
C GLN A 82 -1.95 -7.85 -3.22
N LEU A 83 -2.21 -9.05 -2.70
CA LEU A 83 -1.18 -9.88 -2.08
C LEU A 83 -0.10 -10.31 -3.08
N VAL A 84 -0.51 -10.78 -4.28
CA VAL A 84 0.41 -11.23 -5.32
C VAL A 84 1.25 -10.07 -5.85
N PHE A 85 0.62 -8.92 -6.13
CA PHE A 85 1.28 -7.75 -6.73
C PHE A 85 1.98 -6.84 -5.72
N SER A 86 1.90 -7.13 -4.42
CA SER A 86 2.62 -6.34 -3.40
C SER A 86 4.14 -6.38 -3.55
N GLY A 87 4.67 -7.43 -4.21
CA GLY A 87 6.11 -7.65 -4.33
C GLY A 87 6.78 -8.31 -3.11
N GLY A 88 6.07 -8.36 -1.97
CA GLY A 88 6.62 -8.94 -0.73
C GLY A 88 6.60 -10.47 -0.68
N MET A 89 5.66 -11.11 -1.39
CA MET A 89 5.56 -12.58 -1.45
C MET A 89 6.19 -13.17 -2.71
N ILE A 90 6.00 -12.50 -3.84
CA ILE A 90 6.50 -12.95 -5.13
C ILE A 90 7.31 -11.81 -5.74
N PRO A 91 8.55 -12.03 -6.19
CA PRO A 91 9.31 -11.00 -6.86
C PRO A 91 8.61 -10.62 -8.17
N VAL A 92 8.10 -9.41 -8.22
CA VAL A 92 7.37 -8.86 -9.37
C VAL A 92 8.34 -8.18 -10.34
N THR A 93 9.50 -7.79 -9.83
CA THR A 93 10.59 -7.16 -10.56
C THR A 93 11.11 -8.08 -11.67
N ASP A 94 11.45 -7.54 -12.84
CA ASP A 94 11.90 -8.25 -14.05
C ASP A 94 10.84 -9.07 -14.81
N ARG A 95 9.57 -8.95 -14.46
CA ARG A 95 8.45 -9.57 -15.19
C ARG A 95 7.56 -8.52 -15.82
N ILE A 96 7.74 -8.24 -17.09
CA ILE A 96 7.13 -7.13 -17.84
C ILE A 96 5.61 -6.99 -17.59
N VAL A 97 4.86 -8.08 -17.62
CA VAL A 97 3.40 -8.05 -17.46
C VAL A 97 2.98 -7.87 -16.00
N LEU A 98 3.65 -8.58 -15.07
CA LEU A 98 3.33 -8.49 -13.64
C LEU A 98 3.70 -7.12 -13.06
N ASP A 99 4.81 -6.56 -13.50
CA ASP A 99 5.25 -5.24 -13.05
C ASP A 99 4.25 -4.15 -13.45
N GLN A 100 3.79 -4.15 -14.71
CA GLN A 100 2.78 -3.19 -15.16
C GLN A 100 1.44 -3.30 -14.41
N LEU A 101 0.98 -4.51 -14.11
CA LEU A 101 -0.23 -4.73 -13.31
C LEU A 101 -0.02 -4.32 -11.84
N ALA A 102 1.17 -4.56 -11.31
CA ALA A 102 1.51 -4.18 -9.95
C ALA A 102 1.50 -2.65 -9.75
N TRP A 103 1.82 -1.87 -10.78
CA TRP A 103 1.75 -0.40 -10.74
C TRP A 103 0.36 0.13 -10.40
N LEU A 104 -0.69 -0.61 -10.73
CA LEU A 104 -2.07 -0.21 -10.45
C LEU A 104 -2.51 -0.56 -9.03
N THR A 105 -1.75 -1.41 -8.32
CA THR A 105 -2.14 -1.89 -7.00
C THR A 105 -1.53 -1.04 -5.89
N PRO A 106 -2.33 -0.49 -4.96
CA PRO A 106 -1.81 0.28 -3.84
C PRO A 106 -0.92 -0.53 -2.90
N ALA A 107 -1.12 -1.86 -2.83
CA ALA A 107 -0.33 -2.73 -1.98
C ALA A 107 1.16 -2.75 -2.37
N ARG A 108 1.50 -2.61 -3.67
CA ARG A 108 2.90 -2.52 -4.11
C ARG A 108 3.60 -1.30 -3.53
N TRP A 109 2.98 -0.14 -3.68
CA TRP A 109 3.56 1.13 -3.24
C TRP A 109 3.58 1.25 -1.71
N GLY A 110 2.53 0.76 -1.04
CA GLY A 110 2.49 0.70 0.41
C GLY A 110 3.53 -0.26 0.99
N PHE A 111 3.82 -1.36 0.31
CA PHE A 111 4.90 -2.25 0.71
C PHE A 111 6.26 -1.61 0.45
N ALA A 112 6.46 -0.96 -0.70
CA ALA A 112 7.71 -0.30 -1.06
C ALA A 112 8.06 0.85 -0.09
N THR A 113 7.10 1.73 0.26
CA THR A 113 7.31 2.79 1.27
C THR A 113 7.72 2.21 2.62
N SER A 114 7.00 1.19 3.10
CA SER A 114 7.33 0.54 4.37
C SER A 114 8.68 -0.18 4.32
N ALA A 115 9.01 -0.83 3.20
CA ALA A 115 10.29 -1.51 3.01
C ALA A 115 11.46 -0.53 3.00
N SER A 116 11.32 0.62 2.36
CA SER A 116 12.33 1.68 2.37
C SER A 116 12.49 2.32 3.76
N THR A 117 11.41 2.49 4.51
CA THR A 117 11.44 3.03 5.88
C THR A 117 12.20 2.13 6.85
N ILE A 118 12.02 0.79 6.75
CA ILE A 118 12.67 -0.16 7.66
C ILE A 118 14.02 -0.67 7.16
N ASP A 119 14.50 -0.21 6.00
CA ASP A 119 15.70 -0.72 5.32
C ASP A 119 15.67 -2.25 5.16
N LEU A 120 14.63 -2.72 4.46
CA LEU A 120 14.35 -4.15 4.31
C LEU A 120 15.53 -4.90 3.66
N THR A 121 16.25 -4.29 2.75
CA THR A 121 17.41 -4.87 2.07
C THR A 121 18.55 -5.19 3.03
N ARG A 122 18.71 -4.41 4.08
CA ARG A 122 19.69 -4.64 5.14
C ARG A 122 19.22 -5.66 6.16
N LEU A 123 17.91 -5.69 6.45
CA LEU A 123 17.33 -6.64 7.41
C LEU A 123 17.27 -8.06 6.84
N VAL A 124 17.01 -8.19 5.55
CA VAL A 124 16.90 -9.47 4.84
C VAL A 124 17.86 -9.45 3.64
N PRO A 125 19.12 -9.84 3.85
CA PRO A 125 20.10 -9.81 2.77
C PRO A 125 19.77 -10.84 1.66
N SER A 126 20.11 -10.48 0.42
CA SER A 126 20.04 -11.40 -0.74
C SER A 126 20.73 -12.75 -0.41
N PRO A 127 20.19 -13.90 -0.85
CA PRO A 127 19.29 -14.12 -1.99
C PRO A 127 17.79 -14.19 -1.65
N LEU A 128 17.38 -13.97 -0.40
CA LEU A 128 16.00 -14.11 0.05
C LEU A 128 15.13 -12.88 -0.28
N SER A 129 15.76 -11.72 -0.47
CA SER A 129 15.08 -10.47 -0.83
C SER A 129 15.35 -10.14 -2.30
N PRO A 130 14.31 -9.93 -3.13
CA PRO A 130 14.49 -9.42 -4.48
C PRO A 130 15.12 -8.02 -4.44
N ASN A 131 16.01 -7.74 -5.37
CA ASN A 131 16.69 -6.45 -5.46
C ASN A 131 15.81 -5.46 -6.24
N ASP A 132 14.86 -4.82 -5.52
CA ASP A 132 13.98 -3.80 -6.09
C ASP A 132 14.52 -2.40 -5.77
N SER A 133 14.63 -1.55 -6.78
CA SER A 133 15.10 -0.16 -6.63
C SER A 133 14.22 0.69 -5.72
N HIS A 134 12.95 0.34 -5.58
CA HIS A 134 11.98 1.02 -4.69
C HIS A 134 12.18 0.70 -3.21
N TRP A 135 12.96 -0.33 -2.86
CA TRP A 135 13.20 -0.72 -1.46
C TRP A 135 14.45 -0.09 -0.87
N HIS A 136 15.17 0.74 -1.64
CA HIS A 136 16.35 1.42 -1.13
C HIS A 136 15.97 2.45 -0.05
N HIS A 137 16.73 2.46 1.05
CA HIS A 137 16.60 3.41 2.15
C HIS A 137 17.05 4.81 1.72
N THR A 138 16.29 5.43 0.83
CA THR A 138 16.55 6.77 0.30
C THR A 138 15.29 7.62 0.32
N SER A 139 15.42 8.89 0.65
CA SER A 139 14.29 9.84 0.66
C SER A 139 13.65 9.97 -0.72
N GLY A 140 14.42 9.82 -1.80
CA GLY A 140 13.89 9.87 -3.16
C GLY A 140 12.94 8.71 -3.48
N ALA A 141 13.30 7.47 -3.11
CA ALA A 141 12.45 6.31 -3.29
C ALA A 141 11.15 6.44 -2.47
N TRP A 142 11.28 6.79 -1.19
CA TRP A 142 10.13 6.99 -0.30
C TRP A 142 9.14 8.03 -0.84
N TRP A 143 9.62 9.21 -1.28
CA TRP A 143 8.76 10.25 -1.84
C TRP A 143 8.09 9.83 -3.14
N PHE A 144 8.80 9.10 -4.00
CA PHE A 144 8.24 8.59 -5.24
C PHE A 144 7.10 7.60 -4.97
N ASP A 145 7.31 6.64 -4.08
CA ASP A 145 6.33 5.61 -3.75
C ASP A 145 5.10 6.22 -3.04
N MET A 146 5.31 7.20 -2.16
CA MET A 146 4.23 7.95 -1.52
C MET A 146 3.43 8.77 -2.54
N ALA A 147 4.11 9.41 -3.49
CA ALA A 147 3.44 10.16 -4.56
C ALA A 147 2.58 9.22 -5.43
N MET A 148 3.07 8.01 -5.73
CA MET A 148 2.30 7.01 -6.47
C MET A 148 1.06 6.55 -5.71
N LEU A 149 1.13 6.38 -4.38
CA LEU A 149 -0.06 6.11 -3.55
C LEU A 149 -1.11 7.23 -3.67
N VAL A 150 -0.68 8.49 -3.64
CA VAL A 150 -1.57 9.65 -3.81
C VAL A 150 -2.19 9.65 -5.21
N VAL A 151 -1.41 9.42 -6.25
CA VAL A 151 -1.90 9.34 -7.64
C VAL A 151 -2.96 8.25 -7.78
N ILE A 152 -2.73 7.07 -7.21
CA ILE A 152 -3.69 5.96 -7.19
C ILE A 152 -4.97 6.36 -6.45
N CYS A 153 -4.88 7.00 -5.29
CA CYS A 153 -6.05 7.50 -4.55
C CYS A 153 -6.88 8.47 -5.39
N VAL A 154 -6.23 9.43 -6.05
CA VAL A 154 -6.90 10.39 -6.93
C VAL A 154 -7.54 9.69 -8.13
N GLY A 155 -6.83 8.76 -8.74
CA GLY A 155 -7.33 7.97 -9.88
C GLY A 155 -8.59 7.17 -9.53
N TYR A 156 -8.56 6.41 -8.44
CA TYR A 156 -9.74 5.65 -7.99
C TYR A 156 -10.90 6.56 -7.55
N THR A 157 -10.62 7.67 -6.89
CA THR A 157 -11.65 8.65 -6.54
C THR A 157 -12.29 9.24 -7.79
N GLY A 158 -11.50 9.61 -8.78
CA GLY A 158 -11.98 10.10 -10.07
C GLY A 158 -12.85 9.08 -10.80
N PHE A 159 -12.41 7.82 -10.83
CA PHE A 159 -13.16 6.71 -11.41
C PHE A 159 -14.52 6.50 -10.72
N VAL A 160 -14.56 6.48 -9.39
CA VAL A 160 -15.81 6.35 -8.62
C VAL A 160 -16.75 7.50 -8.90
N ARG A 161 -16.27 8.74 -8.89
CA ARG A 161 -17.08 9.93 -9.21
C ARG A 161 -17.64 9.88 -10.63
N TRP A 162 -16.82 9.49 -11.61
CA TRP A 162 -17.24 9.33 -12.98
C TRP A 162 -18.35 8.29 -13.11
N LYS A 163 -18.18 7.12 -12.47
CA LYS A 163 -19.16 6.04 -12.49
C LYS A 163 -20.50 6.46 -11.86
N ILE A 164 -20.47 7.16 -10.73
CA ILE A 164 -21.67 7.67 -10.04
C ILE A 164 -22.41 8.69 -10.94
N ARG A 165 -21.68 9.57 -11.61
CA ARG A 165 -22.29 10.54 -12.54
C ARG A 165 -23.00 9.85 -13.71
N LEU A 166 -22.41 8.82 -14.27
CA LEU A 166 -23.05 8.03 -15.33
C LEU A 166 -24.31 7.32 -14.85
N ALA A 167 -24.30 6.79 -13.63
CA ALA A 167 -25.47 6.14 -13.04
C ALA A 167 -26.61 7.13 -12.71
N ALA A 168 -26.30 8.39 -12.43
CA ALA A 168 -27.29 9.44 -12.16
C ALA A 168 -27.87 10.06 -13.44
N ALA A 169 -27.24 9.85 -14.61
CA ALA A 169 -27.68 10.38 -15.91
C ALA A 169 -28.57 9.41 -16.70
N ASN A 170 -28.70 8.15 -16.27
CA ASN A 170 -29.59 7.12 -16.81
C ASN A 170 -30.78 6.86 -15.86
#